data_125295d2541ff163031b7f5b3aa893b5
#
_entry.id   125295d2541ff163031b7f5b3aa893b5
#
_cell.length_a   1.000
_cell.length_b   1.000
_cell.length_c   1.000
_cell.angle_alpha   90.00
_cell.angle_beta   90.00
_cell.angle_gamma   90.00
#
_symmetry.space_group_name_H-M   'P 1'
#
loop_
_entity.id
_entity.type
_entity.pdbx_description
1 polymer ?
#
loop_
_entity_poly.entity_id
_entity_poly.type
_entity_poly.pdbx_seq_one_letter_code
_entity_poly.pdbx_strand_id
1 'polypeptide(L)'
;LISEKESRYEREYSSHLYSESEKSAINIKEVYPKYSNETKLVDGREIINKYFFELFENNPKVFAVGEDVGMIGGVNQGFAGIQEKFGKYRITDTGIRESSIIGQGIGSALRGLRPIVEIQYLDYVYWALQTLSDDLSTLQYRTRGGQKAPVIIRTRGHRLEGIWHSGSPMGTLINSLRGIHILVPRNFVESVGMYNTLLSSDEPGIIIEPLNSYRLKENLPTNLSEIKVEFGCPSILREGSDISIVTYGSMCKIVMDSAEQLQAVGISCEVIDVRTLLPFDKNDTILNSLKKTNRIVFADEDVSGGASAYMMQNVLEKQNGYYFLDSKPITIHSKDHRPAYSLSLIHISEPTRPG
;
A
#
# COMPACT_ATOMS: atom_id res chain seq x y z
N LEU A 1 31.55 -28.37 15.20
CA LEU A 1 30.30 -28.99 14.74
C LEU A 1 29.09 -28.54 15.57
N ILE A 2 29.14 -28.57 16.91
CA ILE A 2 28.01 -28.15 17.77
C ILE A 2 27.77 -26.63 17.63
N SER A 3 28.82 -25.81 17.75
CA SER A 3 28.73 -24.36 17.60
C SER A 3 28.30 -23.93 16.18
N GLU A 4 28.70 -24.69 15.17
CA GLU A 4 28.28 -24.48 13.79
C GLU A 4 26.81 -24.84 13.57
N LYS A 5 26.33 -25.90 14.22
CA LYS A 5 24.92 -26.29 14.21
C LYS A 5 24.05 -25.25 14.90
N GLU A 6 24.47 -24.76 16.06
CA GLU A 6 23.77 -23.68 16.80
C GLU A 6 23.73 -22.39 15.99
N SER A 7 24.85 -21.99 15.39
CA SER A 7 24.93 -20.82 14.51
C SER A 7 24.05 -20.96 13.25
N ARG A 8 23.92 -22.16 12.69
CA ARG A 8 23.00 -22.44 11.59
C ARG A 8 21.55 -22.33 12.04
N TYR A 9 21.21 -22.95 13.17
CA TYR A 9 19.86 -22.92 13.71
C TYR A 9 19.39 -21.47 13.98
N GLU A 10 20.19 -20.68 14.68
CA GLU A 10 19.89 -19.27 14.92
C GLU A 10 19.73 -18.45 13.62
N ARG A 11 20.49 -18.76 12.57
CA ARG A 11 20.38 -18.09 11.28
C ARG A 11 19.11 -18.49 10.51
N GLU A 12 18.77 -19.76 10.50
CA GLU A 12 17.63 -20.31 9.76
C GLU A 12 16.28 -19.91 10.39
N TYR A 13 16.27 -19.66 11.70
CA TYR A 13 15.08 -19.29 12.46
C TYR A 13 15.16 -17.87 13.05
N SER A 14 15.95 -17.01 12.40
CA SER A 14 16.07 -15.61 12.79
C SER A 14 14.72 -14.87 12.69
N SER A 15 14.44 -14.02 13.67
CA SER A 15 13.27 -13.14 13.66
C SER A 15 13.46 -11.87 12.81
N HIS A 16 14.65 -11.64 12.23
CA HIS A 16 15.00 -10.43 11.50
C HIS A 16 14.33 -10.28 10.12
N LEU A 17 13.10 -10.74 9.96
CA LEU A 17 12.35 -10.50 8.72
C LEU A 17 12.05 -9.02 8.52
N TYR A 18 11.69 -8.34 9.60
CA TYR A 18 11.50 -6.88 9.68
C TYR A 18 12.48 -6.26 10.66
N SER A 19 12.58 -4.93 10.68
CA SER A 19 13.49 -4.24 11.57
C SER A 19 13.08 -4.36 13.04
N GLU A 20 14.03 -4.68 13.91
CA GLU A 20 13.86 -4.69 15.37
C GLU A 20 14.42 -3.40 16.01
N SER A 21 14.84 -2.41 15.20
CA SER A 21 15.35 -1.14 15.70
C SER A 21 14.22 -0.20 16.12
N GLU A 22 14.57 0.87 16.82
CA GLU A 22 13.63 1.95 17.14
C GLU A 22 13.06 2.62 15.87
N LYS A 23 13.75 2.49 14.72
CA LYS A 23 13.31 2.99 13.42
C LYS A 23 12.45 2.01 12.64
N SER A 24 12.02 0.90 13.23
CA SER A 24 11.05 0.04 12.58
C SER A 24 9.78 0.81 12.24
N ALA A 25 9.26 0.60 11.04
CA ALA A 25 8.08 1.31 10.55
C ALA A 25 6.84 1.14 11.45
N ILE A 26 6.71 -0.02 12.11
CA ILE A 26 5.59 -0.30 13.03
C ILE A 26 5.63 0.50 14.33
N ASN A 27 6.78 1.10 14.66
CA ASN A 27 6.95 1.94 15.86
C ASN A 27 6.59 3.41 15.60
N ILE A 28 6.43 3.80 14.34
CA ILE A 28 6.16 5.18 13.94
C ILE A 28 4.67 5.46 14.15
N LYS A 29 4.39 6.50 14.93
CA LYS A 29 3.03 6.87 15.30
C LYS A 29 2.36 7.75 14.26
N GLU A 30 1.04 7.67 14.22
CA GLU A 30 0.17 8.48 13.37
C GLU A 30 0.38 9.97 13.62
N VAL A 31 0.45 10.73 12.54
CA VAL A 31 0.37 12.20 12.55
C VAL A 31 -0.69 12.61 11.54
N TYR A 32 -1.78 13.16 12.02
CA TYR A 32 -2.92 13.50 11.21
C TYR A 32 -2.69 14.74 10.33
N PRO A 33 -3.37 14.81 9.16
CA PRO A 33 -3.36 16.01 8.34
C PRO A 33 -4.03 17.17 9.06
N LYS A 34 -3.46 18.37 8.92
CA LYS A 34 -4.01 19.64 9.43
C LYS A 34 -4.50 20.48 8.26
N TYR A 35 -5.63 21.12 8.43
CA TYR A 35 -6.24 21.94 7.39
C TYR A 35 -6.43 23.39 7.89
N SER A 36 -6.31 24.36 6.97
CA SER A 36 -6.66 25.74 7.27
C SER A 36 -8.17 25.96 7.15
N ASN A 37 -8.68 27.06 7.71
CA ASN A 37 -10.10 27.43 7.57
C ASN A 37 -10.50 27.67 6.10
N GLU A 38 -9.54 28.09 5.25
CA GLU A 38 -9.69 28.25 3.81
C GLU A 38 -8.98 27.09 3.08
N THR A 39 -9.49 25.88 3.27
CA THR A 39 -8.89 24.70 2.67
C THR A 39 -9.08 24.71 1.16
N LYS A 40 -7.96 24.56 0.43
CA LYS A 40 -7.99 24.46 -1.02
C LYS A 40 -8.29 23.02 -1.45
N LEU A 41 -9.29 22.84 -2.29
CA LEU A 41 -9.64 21.57 -2.93
C LEU A 41 -8.83 21.41 -4.22
N VAL A 42 -7.95 20.42 -4.29
CA VAL A 42 -7.00 20.19 -5.41
C VAL A 42 -7.07 18.76 -5.90
N ASP A 43 -6.51 18.50 -7.08
CA ASP A 43 -6.34 17.13 -7.58
C ASP A 43 -5.31 16.36 -6.72
N GLY A 44 -5.51 15.06 -6.53
CA GLY A 44 -4.54 14.22 -5.83
C GLY A 44 -3.13 14.32 -6.43
N ARG A 45 -3.04 14.50 -7.76
CA ARG A 45 -1.78 14.80 -8.46
C ARG A 45 -1.07 16.04 -7.89
N GLU A 46 -1.80 17.10 -7.59
CA GLU A 46 -1.20 18.33 -7.03
C GLU A 46 -0.65 18.09 -5.63
N ILE A 47 -1.33 17.27 -4.82
CA ILE A 47 -0.88 16.91 -3.48
C ILE A 47 0.45 16.18 -3.53
N ILE A 48 0.52 15.11 -4.34
CA ILE A 48 1.74 14.29 -4.39
C ILE A 48 2.90 15.03 -5.05
N ASN A 49 2.63 15.85 -6.07
CA ASN A 49 3.66 16.65 -6.71
C ASN A 49 4.24 17.70 -5.74
N LYS A 50 3.38 18.43 -5.04
CA LYS A 50 3.82 19.40 -4.02
C LYS A 50 4.62 18.73 -2.92
N TYR A 51 4.17 17.57 -2.44
CA TYR A 51 4.90 16.78 -1.45
C TYR A 51 6.30 16.40 -1.94
N PHE A 52 6.46 15.90 -3.16
CA PHE A 52 7.76 15.54 -3.67
C PHE A 52 8.67 16.75 -3.88
N PHE A 53 8.14 17.92 -4.27
CA PHE A 53 8.92 19.14 -4.29
C PHE A 53 9.50 19.47 -2.91
N GLU A 54 8.67 19.49 -1.87
CA GLU A 54 9.11 19.74 -0.48
C GLU A 54 10.12 18.68 -0.02
N LEU A 55 9.87 17.40 -0.33
CA LEU A 55 10.76 16.30 0.03
C LEU A 55 12.15 16.41 -0.59
N PHE A 56 12.22 16.67 -1.91
CA PHE A 56 13.50 16.80 -2.61
C PHE A 56 14.29 18.04 -2.18
N GLU A 57 13.60 19.10 -1.81
CA GLU A 57 14.23 20.33 -1.29
C GLU A 57 14.85 20.10 0.11
N ASN A 58 14.13 19.41 0.98
CA ASN A 58 14.53 19.25 2.39
C ASN A 58 15.41 18.01 2.67
N ASN A 59 15.47 17.04 1.75
CA ASN A 59 16.23 15.81 1.96
C ASN A 59 17.20 15.52 0.81
N PRO A 60 18.49 15.87 0.93
CA PRO A 60 19.49 15.67 -0.12
C PRO A 60 19.80 14.19 -0.40
N LYS A 61 19.43 13.26 0.48
CA LYS A 61 19.62 11.81 0.28
C LYS A 61 18.55 11.19 -0.59
N VAL A 62 17.40 11.85 -0.77
CA VAL A 62 16.32 11.36 -1.61
C VAL A 62 16.68 11.55 -3.07
N PHE A 63 16.50 10.51 -3.85
CA PHE A 63 16.50 10.56 -5.30
C PHE A 63 15.44 9.60 -5.85
N ALA A 64 15.04 9.81 -7.09
CA ALA A 64 14.09 8.93 -7.76
C ALA A 64 14.65 8.39 -9.08
N VAL A 65 14.25 7.16 -9.41
CA VAL A 65 14.62 6.48 -10.64
C VAL A 65 13.48 5.59 -11.12
N GLY A 66 13.25 5.58 -12.41
CA GLY A 66 12.19 4.79 -13.04
C GLY A 66 12.05 5.13 -14.52
N GLU A 67 11.02 4.62 -15.16
CA GLU A 67 10.68 4.97 -16.54
C GLU A 67 9.90 6.29 -16.56
N ASP A 68 10.29 7.20 -17.47
CA ASP A 68 9.62 8.49 -17.69
C ASP A 68 9.49 9.40 -16.43
N VAL A 69 10.21 9.10 -15.35
CA VAL A 69 10.12 9.86 -14.08
C VAL A 69 10.84 11.20 -14.15
N GLY A 70 11.83 11.32 -15.01
CA GLY A 70 12.70 12.48 -15.13
C GLY A 70 12.02 13.67 -15.82
N MET A 71 12.23 13.83 -17.14
CA MET A 71 11.77 15.01 -17.87
C MET A 71 10.25 15.15 -17.89
N ILE A 72 9.53 14.04 -18.10
CA ILE A 72 8.06 14.04 -18.14
C ILE A 72 7.46 14.13 -16.73
N GLY A 73 8.17 13.64 -15.71
CA GLY A 73 7.70 13.61 -14.32
C GLY A 73 6.78 12.44 -14.00
N GLY A 74 6.88 11.35 -14.78
CA GLY A 74 6.03 10.15 -14.72
C GLY A 74 4.74 10.32 -15.51
N VAL A 75 4.12 9.22 -15.95
CA VAL A 75 2.89 9.22 -16.77
C VAL A 75 1.72 9.95 -16.11
N ASN A 76 1.63 9.96 -14.80
CA ASN A 76 0.63 10.73 -14.04
C ASN A 76 1.19 12.04 -13.47
N GLN A 77 2.40 12.42 -13.87
CA GLN A 77 3.02 13.72 -13.54
C GLN A 77 3.21 14.00 -12.04
N GLY A 78 3.34 12.95 -11.23
CA GLY A 78 3.64 13.11 -9.80
C GLY A 78 4.99 13.77 -9.53
N PHE A 79 5.97 13.58 -10.42
CA PHE A 79 7.29 14.20 -10.38
C PHE A 79 7.48 15.36 -11.37
N ALA A 80 6.41 15.88 -11.97
CA ALA A 80 6.53 16.96 -12.95
C ALA A 80 7.33 18.17 -12.40
N GLY A 81 8.29 18.68 -13.17
CA GLY A 81 9.14 19.82 -12.82
C GLY A 81 10.29 19.52 -11.83
N ILE A 82 10.33 18.34 -11.22
CA ILE A 82 11.37 18.02 -10.22
C ILE A 82 12.76 17.93 -10.85
N GLN A 83 12.89 17.29 -12.03
CA GLN A 83 14.18 17.21 -12.71
C GLN A 83 14.68 18.58 -13.14
N GLU A 84 13.80 19.46 -13.59
CA GLU A 84 14.15 20.84 -13.96
C GLU A 84 14.74 21.60 -12.76
N LYS A 85 14.12 21.46 -11.56
CA LYS A 85 14.54 22.17 -10.35
C LYS A 85 15.79 21.56 -9.70
N PHE A 86 15.85 20.24 -9.57
CA PHE A 86 16.86 19.55 -8.75
C PHE A 86 17.95 18.82 -9.56
N GLY A 87 17.78 18.72 -10.89
CA GLY A 87 18.75 18.13 -11.80
C GLY A 87 18.61 16.60 -11.97
N LYS A 88 19.20 16.11 -13.07
CA LYS A 88 19.09 14.71 -13.48
C LYS A 88 19.75 13.68 -12.54
N TYR A 89 20.62 14.10 -11.65
CA TYR A 89 21.20 13.20 -10.64
C TYR A 89 20.29 12.97 -9.43
N ARG A 90 19.26 13.79 -9.28
CA ARG A 90 18.26 13.64 -8.23
C ARG A 90 17.03 12.87 -8.68
N ILE A 91 16.72 12.94 -9.97
CA ILE A 91 15.66 12.16 -10.59
C ILE A 91 16.00 11.86 -12.05
N THR A 92 15.98 10.60 -12.43
CA THR A 92 16.45 10.18 -13.74
C THR A 92 15.64 9.04 -14.33
N ASP A 93 15.51 9.07 -15.64
CA ASP A 93 14.90 8.01 -16.41
C ASP A 93 15.83 6.81 -16.54
N THR A 94 15.26 5.63 -16.60
CA THR A 94 15.95 4.38 -16.93
C THR A 94 15.36 3.76 -18.20
N GLY A 95 16.03 2.75 -18.73
CA GLY A 95 15.40 1.86 -19.69
C GLY A 95 14.32 0.98 -19.05
N ILE A 96 13.48 0.38 -19.86
CA ILE A 96 12.37 -0.50 -19.47
C ILE A 96 12.92 -1.81 -18.93
N ARG A 97 13.19 -1.85 -17.63
CA ARG A 97 13.69 -3.04 -16.92
C ARG A 97 13.50 -2.92 -15.41
N GLU A 98 12.36 -3.35 -14.93
CA GLU A 98 11.93 -3.18 -13.54
C GLU A 98 12.88 -3.85 -12.53
N SER A 99 13.43 -5.03 -12.85
CA SER A 99 14.45 -5.66 -11.99
C SER A 99 15.69 -4.78 -11.81
N SER A 100 16.13 -4.07 -12.87
CA SER A 100 17.27 -3.17 -12.78
C SER A 100 16.94 -1.91 -11.98
N ILE A 101 15.72 -1.40 -12.10
CA ILE A 101 15.23 -0.26 -11.29
C ILE A 101 15.28 -0.60 -9.81
N ILE A 102 14.74 -1.77 -9.42
CA ILE A 102 14.79 -2.24 -8.03
C ILE A 102 16.24 -2.47 -7.58
N GLY A 103 17.07 -3.11 -8.40
CA GLY A 103 18.49 -3.34 -8.08
C GLY A 103 19.28 -2.05 -7.83
N GLN A 104 19.03 -0.98 -8.61
CA GLN A 104 19.60 0.35 -8.37
C GLN A 104 19.14 0.93 -7.03
N GLY A 105 17.85 0.75 -6.69
CA GLY A 105 17.31 1.12 -5.38
C GLY A 105 18.02 0.42 -4.23
N ILE A 106 18.16 -0.91 -4.30
CA ILE A 106 18.84 -1.71 -3.28
C ILE A 106 20.29 -1.24 -3.10
N GLY A 107 21.06 -1.14 -4.19
CA GLY A 107 22.45 -0.72 -4.13
C GLY A 107 22.64 0.68 -3.55
N SER A 108 21.78 1.60 -3.94
CA SER A 108 21.80 3.00 -3.46
C SER A 108 21.43 3.11 -1.97
N ALA A 109 20.42 2.35 -1.54
CA ALA A 109 20.00 2.31 -0.15
C ALA A 109 21.09 1.74 0.76
N LEU A 110 21.78 0.68 0.31
CA LEU A 110 22.95 0.12 1.01
C LEU A 110 24.12 1.12 1.13
N ARG A 111 24.18 2.12 0.27
CA ARG A 111 25.14 3.24 0.34
C ARG A 111 24.64 4.43 1.14
N GLY A 112 23.49 4.32 1.81
CA GLY A 112 22.93 5.33 2.72
C GLY A 112 22.09 6.41 2.06
N LEU A 113 21.68 6.22 0.79
CA LEU A 113 20.71 7.06 0.12
C LEU A 113 19.27 6.63 0.45
N ARG A 114 18.30 7.45 0.07
CA ARG A 114 16.86 7.21 0.26
C ARG A 114 16.18 7.13 -1.12
N PRO A 115 16.28 5.99 -1.80
CA PRO A 115 15.74 5.84 -3.14
C PRO A 115 14.21 5.72 -3.12
N ILE A 116 13.58 6.44 -4.04
CA ILE A 116 12.22 6.20 -4.51
C ILE A 116 12.34 5.61 -5.92
N VAL A 117 12.06 4.33 -6.04
CA VAL A 117 12.13 3.62 -7.32
C VAL A 117 10.73 3.40 -7.85
N GLU A 118 10.50 3.75 -9.11
CA GLU A 118 9.17 3.65 -9.70
C GLU A 118 9.06 2.46 -10.65
N ILE A 119 8.08 1.60 -10.38
CA ILE A 119 7.51 0.68 -11.34
C ILE A 119 6.26 1.36 -11.88
N GLN A 120 6.19 1.60 -13.18
CA GLN A 120 5.23 2.51 -13.79
C GLN A 120 3.76 2.11 -13.50
N TYR A 121 3.44 0.82 -13.58
CA TYR A 121 2.14 0.26 -13.21
C TYR A 121 2.30 -1.05 -12.42
N LEU A 122 1.34 -1.36 -11.56
CA LEU A 122 1.39 -2.50 -10.68
C LEU A 122 1.52 -3.84 -11.42
N ASP A 123 0.93 -3.97 -12.60
CA ASP A 123 1.09 -5.17 -13.43
C ASP A 123 2.54 -5.47 -13.79
N TYR A 124 3.38 -4.46 -13.89
CA TYR A 124 4.79 -4.62 -14.27
C TYR A 124 5.67 -5.07 -13.10
N VAL A 125 5.13 -5.11 -11.88
CA VAL A 125 5.86 -5.62 -10.71
C VAL A 125 6.34 -7.06 -10.90
N TYR A 126 5.64 -7.84 -11.71
CA TYR A 126 6.04 -9.21 -12.04
C TYR A 126 7.44 -9.30 -12.66
N TRP A 127 7.87 -8.29 -13.41
CA TRP A 127 9.22 -8.23 -14.00
C TRP A 127 10.32 -7.97 -12.97
N ALA A 128 9.95 -7.51 -11.79
CA ALA A 128 10.86 -7.27 -10.68
C ALA A 128 10.66 -8.27 -9.52
N LEU A 129 9.69 -9.19 -9.62
CA LEU A 129 9.25 -10.01 -8.49
C LEU A 129 10.40 -10.80 -7.87
N GLN A 130 11.28 -11.38 -8.68
CA GLN A 130 12.45 -12.10 -8.20
C GLN A 130 13.38 -11.18 -7.38
N THR A 131 13.75 -10.03 -7.92
CA THR A 131 14.62 -9.07 -7.21
C THR A 131 13.97 -8.54 -5.93
N LEU A 132 12.65 -8.37 -5.93
CA LEU A 132 11.91 -7.98 -4.73
C LEU A 132 11.87 -9.10 -3.69
N SER A 133 11.54 -10.33 -4.09
CA SER A 133 11.37 -11.46 -3.17
C SER A 133 12.70 -12.02 -2.66
N ASP A 134 13.69 -12.19 -3.54
CA ASP A 134 14.94 -12.85 -3.19
C ASP A 134 15.99 -11.87 -2.66
N ASP A 135 16.14 -10.70 -3.32
CA ASP A 135 17.20 -9.77 -2.94
C ASP A 135 16.76 -8.80 -1.84
N LEU A 136 15.62 -8.12 -2.01
CA LEU A 136 15.20 -7.06 -1.09
C LEU A 136 14.53 -7.63 0.16
N SER A 137 13.51 -8.49 0.01
CA SER A 137 12.72 -8.92 1.17
C SER A 137 13.50 -9.84 2.11
N THR A 138 14.48 -10.60 1.60
CA THR A 138 15.31 -11.46 2.44
C THR A 138 16.58 -10.80 3.00
N LEU A 139 16.89 -9.56 2.61
CA LEU A 139 18.17 -8.93 2.93
C LEU A 139 18.43 -8.86 4.44
N GLN A 140 17.48 -8.38 5.21
CA GLN A 140 17.59 -8.31 6.66
C GLN A 140 17.69 -9.68 7.28
N TYR A 141 16.83 -10.63 6.85
CA TYR A 141 16.81 -11.99 7.35
C TYR A 141 18.17 -12.69 7.16
N ARG A 142 18.68 -12.77 5.93
CA ARG A 142 19.93 -13.46 5.62
C ARG A 142 21.18 -12.78 6.18
N THR A 143 21.11 -11.50 6.54
CA THR A 143 22.19 -10.76 7.18
C THR A 143 21.99 -10.56 8.69
N ARG A 144 20.96 -11.15 9.29
CA ARG A 144 20.60 -11.00 10.71
C ARG A 144 20.48 -9.53 11.12
N GLY A 145 19.80 -8.73 10.33
CA GLY A 145 19.65 -7.30 10.54
C GLY A 145 20.90 -6.46 10.27
N GLY A 146 21.99 -7.09 9.82
CA GLY A 146 23.27 -6.41 9.54
C GLY A 146 23.25 -5.49 8.33
N GLN A 147 22.36 -5.74 7.37
CA GLN A 147 22.16 -4.87 6.21
C GLN A 147 20.68 -4.49 6.09
N LYS A 148 20.45 -3.22 5.79
CA LYS A 148 19.12 -2.65 5.59
C LYS A 148 19.12 -1.84 4.30
N ALA A 149 18.11 -2.04 3.49
CA ALA A 149 17.92 -1.30 2.24
C ALA A 149 16.53 -0.63 2.26
N PRO A 150 16.38 0.55 2.87
CA PRO A 150 15.10 1.25 2.97
C PRO A 150 14.68 1.87 1.63
N VAL A 151 14.38 1.00 0.67
CA VAL A 151 13.90 1.36 -0.66
C VAL A 151 12.41 1.63 -0.59
N ILE A 152 11.97 2.74 -1.15
CA ILE A 152 10.56 3.02 -1.37
C ILE A 152 10.23 2.67 -2.81
N ILE A 153 9.42 1.64 -2.99
CA ILE A 153 8.91 1.24 -4.30
C ILE A 153 7.59 1.98 -4.51
N ARG A 154 7.54 2.79 -5.53
CA ARG A 154 6.35 3.51 -5.94
C ARG A 154 5.75 2.82 -7.15
N THR A 155 4.45 2.53 -7.11
CA THR A 155 3.72 2.04 -8.27
C THR A 155 2.29 2.54 -8.25
N ARG A 156 1.57 2.40 -9.34
CA ARG A 156 0.15 2.76 -9.47
C ARG A 156 -0.63 1.53 -9.85
N GLY A 157 -1.79 1.41 -9.28
CA GLY A 157 -2.63 0.29 -9.58
C GLY A 157 -3.88 0.32 -8.76
N HIS A 158 -4.41 -0.86 -8.50
CA HIS A 158 -5.63 -1.03 -7.76
C HIS A 158 -6.73 -0.20 -8.42
N ARG A 159 -7.23 -0.72 -9.55
CA ARG A 159 -8.15 -0.14 -10.53
C ARG A 159 -7.55 0.99 -11.37
N LEU A 160 -7.52 0.98 -12.57
CA LEU A 160 -8.11 0.45 -13.77
C LEU A 160 -7.68 1.22 -14.98
N GLU A 161 -6.93 0.75 -15.88
CA GLU A 161 -6.97 1.25 -17.26
C GLU A 161 -6.63 0.12 -18.25
N GLY A 162 -7.66 -0.64 -18.65
CA GLY A 162 -7.51 -1.70 -19.62
C GLY A 162 -6.66 -2.88 -19.17
N ILE A 163 -6.50 -3.84 -20.03
CA ILE A 163 -5.94 -5.18 -19.74
C ILE A 163 -4.51 -5.19 -19.22
N TRP A 164 -3.73 -4.16 -19.52
CA TRP A 164 -2.30 -4.07 -19.19
C TRP A 164 -1.98 -3.22 -17.96
N HIS A 165 -2.95 -2.46 -17.46
CA HIS A 165 -2.74 -1.48 -16.40
C HIS A 165 -3.75 -1.58 -15.25
N SER A 166 -4.41 -2.70 -15.13
CA SER A 166 -5.53 -2.88 -14.21
C SER A 166 -5.40 -4.10 -13.32
N GLY A 167 -4.21 -4.66 -13.22
CA GLY A 167 -3.97 -5.79 -12.33
C GLY A 167 -4.02 -5.37 -10.87
N SER A 168 -4.46 -6.31 -10.04
CA SER A 168 -4.45 -6.19 -8.59
C SER A 168 -3.84 -7.47 -7.99
N PRO A 169 -2.53 -7.73 -8.20
CA PRO A 169 -1.89 -8.99 -7.80
C PRO A 169 -1.55 -9.02 -6.30
N MET A 170 -2.46 -8.57 -5.43
CA MET A 170 -2.18 -8.42 -4.00
C MET A 170 -1.88 -9.75 -3.33
N GLY A 171 -2.58 -10.83 -3.70
CA GLY A 171 -2.27 -12.17 -3.20
C GLY A 171 -0.84 -12.61 -3.51
N THR A 172 -0.34 -12.34 -4.71
CA THR A 172 1.06 -12.62 -5.10
C THR A 172 2.03 -11.79 -4.28
N LEU A 173 1.78 -10.48 -4.11
CA LEU A 173 2.65 -9.60 -3.34
C LEU A 173 2.71 -10.02 -1.87
N ILE A 174 1.56 -10.27 -1.25
CA ILE A 174 1.46 -10.71 0.15
C ILE A 174 2.26 -11.99 0.38
N ASN A 175 2.17 -12.95 -0.53
CA ASN A 175 2.85 -14.23 -0.38
C ASN A 175 4.36 -14.15 -0.64
N SER A 176 4.78 -13.34 -1.61
CA SER A 176 6.16 -13.31 -2.09
C SER A 176 7.05 -12.27 -1.38
N LEU A 177 6.46 -11.19 -0.82
CA LEU A 177 7.22 -10.05 -0.34
C LEU A 177 7.26 -9.92 1.19
N ARG A 178 7.36 -11.05 1.90
CA ARG A 178 7.55 -11.04 3.36
C ARG A 178 8.91 -10.40 3.69
N GLY A 179 8.90 -9.30 4.44
CA GLY A 179 10.07 -8.46 4.70
C GLY A 179 10.02 -7.10 4.00
N ILE A 180 8.97 -6.86 3.19
CA ILE A 180 8.65 -5.56 2.59
C ILE A 180 7.26 -5.14 3.08
N HIS A 181 7.09 -3.89 3.46
CA HIS A 181 5.77 -3.36 3.80
C HIS A 181 4.91 -3.18 2.54
N ILE A 182 3.66 -3.63 2.57
CA ILE A 182 2.70 -3.47 1.45
C ILE A 182 1.63 -2.48 1.86
N LEU A 183 1.62 -1.33 1.23
CA LEU A 183 0.85 -0.16 1.59
C LEU A 183 -0.08 0.22 0.45
N VAL A 184 -1.38 0.33 0.73
CA VAL A 184 -2.40 0.60 -0.28
C VAL A 184 -3.28 1.76 0.19
N PRO A 185 -2.82 3.00 0.02
CA PRO A 185 -3.58 4.17 0.42
C PRO A 185 -4.88 4.33 -0.38
N ARG A 186 -5.93 4.84 0.25
CA ARG A 186 -7.19 5.14 -0.43
C ARG A 186 -7.19 6.46 -1.19
N ASN A 187 -6.26 7.38 -0.85
CA ASN A 187 -6.14 8.72 -1.44
C ASN A 187 -4.71 9.26 -1.34
N PHE A 188 -4.43 10.45 -1.87
CA PHE A 188 -3.08 11.00 -1.89
C PHE A 188 -2.62 11.63 -0.58
N VAL A 189 -3.51 12.14 0.24
CA VAL A 189 -3.14 12.60 1.59
C VAL A 189 -2.60 11.42 2.40
N GLU A 190 -3.23 10.27 2.32
CA GLU A 190 -2.76 9.04 2.98
C GLU A 190 -1.47 8.50 2.36
N SER A 191 -1.34 8.57 1.02
CA SER A 191 -0.09 8.22 0.33
C SER A 191 1.10 9.02 0.88
N VAL A 192 0.95 10.33 1.03
CA VAL A 192 1.97 11.21 1.62
C VAL A 192 2.35 10.75 3.04
N GLY A 193 1.37 10.42 3.85
CA GLY A 193 1.62 9.87 5.20
C GLY A 193 2.44 8.58 5.18
N MET A 194 2.14 7.67 4.24
CA MET A 194 2.88 6.42 4.07
C MET A 194 4.32 6.66 3.60
N TYR A 195 4.55 7.62 2.67
CA TYR A 195 5.90 8.03 2.28
C TYR A 195 6.70 8.54 3.47
N ASN A 196 6.12 9.43 4.28
CA ASN A 196 6.80 9.99 5.46
C ASN A 196 7.10 8.92 6.52
N THR A 197 6.21 7.95 6.70
CA THR A 197 6.47 6.81 7.60
C THR A 197 7.65 5.98 7.09
N LEU A 198 7.67 5.59 5.81
CA LEU A 198 8.81 4.86 5.25
C LEU A 198 10.10 5.68 5.32
N LEU A 199 10.07 6.98 5.01
CA LEU A 199 11.26 7.85 5.11
C LEU A 199 11.80 7.99 6.53
N SER A 200 10.94 7.85 7.53
CA SER A 200 11.32 7.84 8.94
C SER A 200 11.82 6.47 9.40
N SER A 201 11.60 5.42 8.63
CA SER A 201 11.99 4.04 8.95
C SER A 201 13.29 3.62 8.27
N ASP A 202 13.81 2.46 8.65
CA ASP A 202 14.97 1.80 8.03
C ASP A 202 14.57 0.55 7.22
N GLU A 203 13.29 0.45 6.84
CA GLU A 203 12.71 -0.69 6.16
C GLU A 203 12.22 -0.37 4.74
N PRO A 204 12.22 -1.34 3.82
CA PRO A 204 11.63 -1.18 2.50
C PRO A 204 10.11 -1.25 2.54
N GLY A 205 9.46 -0.56 1.61
CA GLY A 205 8.02 -0.65 1.41
C GLY A 205 7.61 -0.39 -0.04
N ILE A 206 6.51 -1.01 -0.45
CA ILE A 206 5.84 -0.72 -1.70
C ILE A 206 4.57 0.07 -1.43
N ILE A 207 4.45 1.23 -2.06
CA ILE A 207 3.25 2.07 -2.02
C ILE A 207 2.52 1.92 -3.35
N ILE A 208 1.30 1.41 -3.28
CA ILE A 208 0.43 1.20 -4.44
C ILE A 208 -0.54 2.37 -4.51
N GLU A 209 -0.16 3.42 -5.21
CA GLU A 209 -0.96 4.63 -5.35
C GLU A 209 -2.25 4.35 -6.12
N PRO A 210 -3.41 4.86 -5.64
CA PRO A 210 -4.69 4.62 -6.29
C PRO A 210 -4.77 5.40 -7.61
N LEU A 211 -4.73 4.69 -8.73
CA LEU A 211 -4.62 5.28 -10.07
C LEU A 211 -5.71 6.32 -10.35
N ASN A 212 -6.96 6.02 -10.00
CA ASN A 212 -8.07 6.96 -10.22
C ASN A 212 -8.01 8.22 -9.35
N SER A 213 -7.32 8.15 -8.20
CA SER A 213 -7.27 9.28 -7.26
C SER A 213 -6.38 10.43 -7.73
N TYR A 214 -5.57 10.25 -8.77
CA TYR A 214 -4.80 11.35 -9.36
C TYR A 214 -5.66 12.52 -9.83
N ARG A 215 -6.89 12.26 -10.22
CA ARG A 215 -7.87 13.24 -10.71
C ARG A 215 -9.01 13.52 -9.73
N LEU A 216 -9.06 12.80 -8.61
CA LEU A 216 -10.04 13.07 -7.58
C LEU A 216 -9.62 14.28 -6.74
N LYS A 217 -10.61 15.05 -6.30
CA LYS A 217 -10.37 16.23 -5.48
C LYS A 217 -10.24 15.87 -4.02
N GLU A 218 -9.20 16.40 -3.40
CA GLU A 218 -8.92 16.26 -1.98
C GLU A 218 -8.58 17.63 -1.37
N ASN A 219 -8.85 17.77 -0.08
CA ASN A 219 -8.43 18.95 0.67
C ASN A 219 -6.91 18.94 0.84
N LEU A 220 -6.24 20.03 0.49
CA LEU A 220 -4.80 20.18 0.60
C LEU A 220 -4.40 20.43 2.07
N PRO A 221 -3.68 19.49 2.73
CA PRO A 221 -3.16 19.72 4.08
C PRO A 221 -2.08 20.80 4.12
N THR A 222 -1.94 21.44 5.28
CA THR A 222 -0.90 22.45 5.52
C THR A 222 0.42 21.84 6.01
N ASN A 223 0.41 20.58 6.45
CA ASN A 223 1.55 19.90 7.08
C ASN A 223 1.99 18.65 6.32
N LEU A 224 2.09 18.72 4.99
CA LEU A 224 2.40 17.56 4.14
C LEU A 224 3.65 16.79 4.59
N SER A 225 4.71 17.48 4.98
CA SER A 225 5.97 16.86 5.42
C SER A 225 5.90 16.20 6.80
N GLU A 226 4.84 16.43 7.58
CA GLU A 226 4.68 15.89 8.94
C GLU A 226 3.75 14.69 9.00
N ILE A 227 2.77 14.61 8.09
CA ILE A 227 1.74 13.55 8.09
C ILE A 227 2.41 12.19 8.11
N LYS A 228 1.93 11.29 8.99
CA LYS A 228 2.39 9.89 9.05
C LYS A 228 1.22 8.96 9.24
N VAL A 229 1.27 7.83 8.57
CA VAL A 229 0.31 6.72 8.73
C VAL A 229 0.97 5.66 9.61
N GLU A 230 0.30 5.26 10.67
CA GLU A 230 0.74 4.15 11.51
C GLU A 230 0.46 2.81 10.82
N PHE A 231 1.51 2.03 10.54
CA PHE A 231 1.37 0.76 9.83
C PHE A 231 0.77 -0.34 10.70
N GLY A 232 -0.09 -1.15 10.09
CA GLY A 232 -0.84 -2.20 10.79
C GLY A 232 -1.98 -1.66 11.67
N CYS A 233 -2.42 -0.42 11.44
CA CYS A 233 -3.53 0.18 12.15
C CYS A 233 -4.64 0.55 11.15
N PRO A 234 -5.66 -0.30 10.97
CA PRO A 234 -6.81 0.02 10.14
C PRO A 234 -7.54 1.28 10.62
N SER A 235 -8.20 1.97 9.67
CA SER A 235 -8.99 3.17 9.94
C SER A 235 -10.48 2.86 9.79
N ILE A 236 -11.29 3.21 10.78
CA ILE A 236 -12.75 3.15 10.68
C ILE A 236 -13.21 4.40 9.92
N LEU A 237 -13.69 4.21 8.69
CA LEU A 237 -14.17 5.30 7.83
C LEU A 237 -15.62 5.68 8.15
N ARG A 238 -16.38 4.72 8.64
CA ARG A 238 -17.77 4.87 9.03
C ARG A 238 -18.08 3.93 10.18
N GLU A 239 -18.66 4.45 11.23
CA GLU A 239 -19.20 3.63 12.33
C GLU A 239 -20.49 2.96 11.90
N GLY A 240 -20.70 1.73 12.37
CA GLY A 240 -21.91 0.94 12.12
C GLY A 240 -22.14 -0.15 13.16
N SER A 241 -23.32 -0.77 13.13
CA SER A 241 -23.74 -1.76 14.14
C SER A 241 -24.17 -3.11 13.58
N ASP A 242 -24.50 -3.19 12.27
CA ASP A 242 -25.16 -4.39 11.73
C ASP A 242 -24.21 -5.30 10.97
N ILE A 243 -23.18 -4.75 10.35
CA ILE A 243 -22.21 -5.50 9.53
C ILE A 243 -20.88 -4.73 9.41
N SER A 244 -19.77 -5.44 9.55
CA SER A 244 -18.43 -4.91 9.28
C SER A 244 -18.05 -5.17 7.82
N ILE A 245 -17.64 -4.13 7.09
CA ILE A 245 -17.13 -4.26 5.71
C ILE A 245 -15.67 -3.84 5.72
N VAL A 246 -14.80 -4.81 5.46
CA VAL A 246 -13.34 -4.65 5.47
C VAL A 246 -12.85 -4.53 4.04
N THR A 247 -12.12 -3.46 3.75
CA THR A 247 -11.60 -3.19 2.41
C THR A 247 -10.33 -2.35 2.48
N TYR A 248 -9.78 -1.92 1.33
CA TYR A 248 -8.59 -1.09 1.25
C TYR A 248 -8.51 -0.34 -0.09
N GLY A 249 -7.64 0.65 -0.15
CA GLY A 249 -7.32 1.37 -1.38
C GLY A 249 -8.53 1.98 -2.08
N SER A 250 -8.58 1.87 -3.40
CA SER A 250 -9.67 2.45 -4.23
C SER A 250 -11.05 1.87 -3.92
N MET A 251 -11.13 0.66 -3.37
CA MET A 251 -12.40 0.05 -2.99
C MET A 251 -13.10 0.77 -1.85
N CYS A 252 -12.36 1.50 -1.00
CA CYS A 252 -12.95 2.25 0.11
C CYS A 252 -14.06 3.19 -0.34
N LYS A 253 -13.87 3.89 -1.47
CA LYS A 253 -14.91 4.80 -1.99
C LYS A 253 -16.16 4.04 -2.39
N ILE A 254 -16.02 2.92 -3.10
CA ILE A 254 -17.16 2.11 -3.58
C ILE A 254 -17.93 1.53 -2.39
N VAL A 255 -17.21 1.02 -1.40
CA VAL A 255 -17.82 0.48 -0.18
C VAL A 255 -18.53 1.57 0.62
N MET A 256 -17.97 2.78 0.70
CA MET A 256 -18.63 3.92 1.34
C MET A 256 -19.93 4.30 0.62
N ASP A 257 -19.90 4.43 -0.72
CA ASP A 257 -21.08 4.71 -1.54
C ASP A 257 -22.15 3.61 -1.37
N SER A 258 -21.74 2.34 -1.24
CA SER A 258 -22.63 1.21 -0.98
C SER A 258 -23.21 1.23 0.43
N ALA A 259 -22.41 1.60 1.44
CA ALA A 259 -22.86 1.73 2.82
C ALA A 259 -23.92 2.84 2.99
N GLU A 260 -23.82 3.92 2.22
CA GLU A 260 -24.84 4.97 2.18
C GLU A 260 -26.16 4.45 1.63
N GLN A 261 -26.12 3.66 0.54
CA GLN A 261 -27.32 3.04 -0.03
C GLN A 261 -27.96 2.03 0.93
N LEU A 262 -27.15 1.24 1.64
CA LEU A 262 -27.62 0.29 2.64
C LEU A 262 -28.27 1.00 3.84
N GLN A 263 -27.74 2.14 4.25
CA GLN A 263 -28.34 2.96 5.29
C GLN A 263 -29.75 3.44 4.91
N ALA A 264 -30.00 3.72 3.65
CA ALA A 264 -31.35 4.13 3.19
C ALA A 264 -32.40 3.03 3.36
N VAL A 265 -31.99 1.76 3.46
CA VAL A 265 -32.85 0.62 3.75
C VAL A 265 -32.71 0.09 5.18
N GLY A 266 -32.08 0.86 6.06
CA GLY A 266 -32.01 0.59 7.50
C GLY A 266 -30.86 -0.33 7.94
N ILE A 267 -29.84 -0.56 7.08
CA ILE A 267 -28.67 -1.36 7.43
C ILE A 267 -27.48 -0.44 7.77
N SER A 268 -26.98 -0.54 8.99
CA SER A 268 -25.87 0.25 9.52
C SER A 268 -24.54 -0.49 9.31
N CYS A 269 -23.77 -0.07 8.28
CA CYS A 269 -22.49 -0.67 7.95
C CYS A 269 -21.33 0.04 8.66
N GLU A 270 -20.46 -0.71 9.33
CA GLU A 270 -19.14 -0.25 9.73
C GLU A 270 -18.15 -0.51 8.60
N VAL A 271 -17.49 0.55 8.11
CA VAL A 271 -16.55 0.44 7.00
C VAL A 271 -15.14 0.64 7.51
N ILE A 272 -14.28 -0.33 7.24
CA ILE A 272 -12.90 -0.39 7.73
C ILE A 272 -11.95 -0.40 6.56
N ASP A 273 -11.07 0.59 6.51
CA ASP A 273 -9.93 0.65 5.59
C ASP A 273 -8.72 0.02 6.24
N VAL A 274 -8.21 -1.05 5.66
CA VAL A 274 -7.03 -1.78 6.16
C VAL A 274 -5.75 -0.97 6.02
N ARG A 275 -5.65 -0.11 5.00
CA ARG A 275 -4.50 0.78 4.71
C ARG A 275 -3.21 0.02 4.39
N THR A 276 -2.86 -0.99 5.16
CA THR A 276 -1.64 -1.77 5.01
C THR A 276 -1.93 -3.26 5.03
N LEU A 277 -1.46 -4.00 4.02
CA LEU A 277 -1.61 -5.45 3.96
C LEU A 277 -0.48 -6.18 4.69
N LEU A 278 0.74 -5.61 4.67
CA LEU A 278 1.89 -6.02 5.48
C LEU A 278 2.54 -4.78 6.11
N PRO A 279 2.45 -4.62 7.45
CA PRO A 279 1.74 -5.46 8.42
C PRO A 279 0.22 -5.33 8.33
N PHE A 280 -0.49 -6.38 8.73
CA PHE A 280 -1.94 -6.38 8.87
C PHE A 280 -2.36 -5.86 10.25
N ASP A 281 -3.63 -5.79 10.55
CA ASP A 281 -4.27 -5.30 11.78
C ASP A 281 -3.59 -5.79 13.08
N LYS A 282 -2.65 -4.99 13.59
CA LYS A 282 -1.87 -5.32 14.80
C LYS A 282 -2.60 -5.02 16.11
N ASN A 283 -3.71 -4.27 16.05
CA ASN A 283 -4.45 -3.80 17.20
C ASN A 283 -5.83 -4.46 17.31
N ASP A 284 -6.08 -5.52 16.55
CA ASP A 284 -7.37 -6.22 16.50
C ASP A 284 -8.57 -5.30 16.20
N THR A 285 -8.35 -4.24 15.42
CA THR A 285 -9.39 -3.26 15.07
C THR A 285 -10.55 -3.92 14.36
N ILE A 286 -10.25 -4.83 13.40
CA ILE A 286 -11.26 -5.56 12.63
C ILE A 286 -11.99 -6.57 13.53
N LEU A 287 -11.28 -7.27 14.39
CA LEU A 287 -11.89 -8.18 15.37
C LEU A 287 -12.84 -7.45 16.32
N ASN A 288 -12.44 -6.25 16.78
CA ASN A 288 -13.29 -5.45 17.67
C ASN A 288 -14.56 -4.95 16.97
N SER A 289 -14.47 -4.62 15.70
CA SER A 289 -15.63 -4.35 14.87
C SER A 289 -16.54 -5.57 14.73
N LEU A 290 -15.96 -6.74 14.41
CA LEU A 290 -16.72 -7.99 14.30
C LEU A 290 -17.43 -8.37 15.60
N LYS A 291 -16.81 -8.17 16.76
CA LYS A 291 -17.47 -8.39 18.07
C LYS A 291 -18.71 -7.53 18.27
N LYS A 292 -18.74 -6.35 17.65
CA LYS A 292 -19.86 -5.42 17.72
C LYS A 292 -20.98 -5.81 16.73
N THR A 293 -20.61 -6.18 15.51
CA THR A 293 -21.55 -6.36 14.39
C THR A 293 -21.99 -7.81 14.17
N ASN A 294 -21.20 -8.77 14.63
CA ASN A 294 -21.35 -10.22 14.46
C ASN A 294 -21.46 -10.69 13.00
N ARG A 295 -21.25 -9.81 12.02
CA ARG A 295 -21.28 -10.09 10.57
C ARG A 295 -20.14 -9.37 9.89
N ILE A 296 -19.49 -10.05 8.92
CA ILE A 296 -18.34 -9.49 8.26
C ILE A 296 -18.32 -9.81 6.76
N VAL A 297 -17.93 -8.80 5.98
CA VAL A 297 -17.64 -8.88 4.55
C VAL A 297 -16.23 -8.38 4.30
N PHE A 298 -15.46 -9.11 3.49
CA PHE A 298 -14.18 -8.66 2.96
C PHE A 298 -14.35 -8.32 1.48
N ALA A 299 -14.20 -7.05 1.14
CA ALA A 299 -14.38 -6.57 -0.23
C ALA A 299 -13.02 -6.24 -0.87
N ASP A 300 -12.79 -6.80 -2.04
CA ASP A 300 -11.55 -6.69 -2.80
C ASP A 300 -11.86 -6.63 -4.30
N GLU A 301 -10.99 -6.01 -5.07
CA GLU A 301 -11.06 -6.04 -6.53
C GLU A 301 -10.18 -7.13 -7.16
N ASP A 302 -9.33 -7.79 -6.37
CA ASP A 302 -8.56 -8.95 -6.81
C ASP A 302 -9.49 -10.16 -7.06
N VAL A 303 -8.98 -11.16 -7.75
CA VAL A 303 -9.71 -12.43 -7.95
C VAL A 303 -9.80 -13.21 -6.65
N SER A 304 -10.63 -14.25 -6.65
CA SER A 304 -10.74 -15.18 -5.53
C SER A 304 -9.37 -15.73 -5.13
N GLY A 305 -9.08 -15.74 -3.82
CA GLY A 305 -7.78 -16.15 -3.29
C GLY A 305 -6.76 -15.03 -3.17
N GLY A 306 -7.14 -13.77 -3.51
CA GLY A 306 -6.31 -12.59 -3.34
C GLY A 306 -6.25 -12.07 -1.90
N ALA A 307 -6.14 -10.75 -1.74
CA ALA A 307 -6.02 -10.13 -0.40
C ALA A 307 -7.24 -10.40 0.50
N SER A 308 -8.44 -10.54 -0.06
CA SER A 308 -9.64 -10.87 0.73
C SER A 308 -9.52 -12.20 1.47
N ALA A 309 -8.92 -13.22 0.85
CA ALA A 309 -8.66 -14.50 1.49
C ALA A 309 -7.63 -14.36 2.63
N TYR A 310 -6.56 -13.59 2.40
CA TYR A 310 -5.56 -13.28 3.42
C TYR A 310 -6.15 -12.55 4.62
N MET A 311 -6.96 -11.51 4.38
CA MET A 311 -7.63 -10.74 5.43
C MET A 311 -8.58 -11.63 6.24
N MET A 312 -9.40 -12.43 5.55
CA MET A 312 -10.34 -13.37 6.18
C MET A 312 -9.61 -14.38 7.06
N GLN A 313 -8.53 -14.99 6.58
CA GLN A 313 -7.73 -15.92 7.38
C GLN A 313 -7.15 -15.27 8.63
N ASN A 314 -6.61 -14.05 8.51
CA ASN A 314 -6.06 -13.35 9.68
C ASN A 314 -7.13 -13.05 10.72
N VAL A 315 -8.29 -12.54 10.32
CA VAL A 315 -9.37 -12.17 11.25
C VAL A 315 -10.02 -13.42 11.86
N LEU A 316 -10.40 -14.40 11.03
CA LEU A 316 -11.19 -15.53 11.52
C LEU A 316 -10.36 -16.59 12.23
N GLU A 317 -9.17 -16.92 11.71
CA GLU A 317 -8.31 -17.95 12.31
C GLU A 317 -7.35 -17.37 13.34
N LYS A 318 -6.50 -16.40 12.96
CA LYS A 318 -5.43 -15.92 13.83
C LYS A 318 -5.91 -15.05 14.98
N GLN A 319 -6.90 -14.17 14.71
CA GLN A 319 -7.51 -13.31 15.73
C GLN A 319 -8.72 -13.98 16.40
N ASN A 320 -9.07 -15.24 16.08
CA ASN A 320 -10.21 -16.01 16.61
C ASN A 320 -11.59 -15.36 16.33
N GLY A 321 -11.72 -14.60 15.25
CA GLY A 321 -12.97 -13.91 14.89
C GLY A 321 -14.14 -14.86 14.59
N TYR A 322 -13.86 -16.13 14.23
CA TYR A 322 -14.88 -17.14 13.95
C TYR A 322 -15.91 -17.28 15.09
N TYR A 323 -15.50 -17.15 16.34
CA TYR A 323 -16.39 -17.31 17.50
C TYR A 323 -17.40 -16.17 17.69
N PHE A 324 -17.29 -15.10 16.93
CA PHE A 324 -18.17 -13.93 17.03
C PHE A 324 -19.14 -13.81 15.84
N LEU A 325 -19.17 -14.79 14.95
CA LEU A 325 -20.02 -14.77 13.76
C LEU A 325 -21.43 -15.29 14.05
N ASP A 326 -22.44 -14.50 13.67
CA ASP A 326 -23.85 -14.91 13.62
C ASP A 326 -24.22 -15.52 12.26
N SER A 327 -23.42 -15.28 11.22
CA SER A 327 -23.69 -15.74 9.86
C SER A 327 -22.38 -16.07 9.14
N LYS A 328 -22.51 -16.73 7.97
CA LYS A 328 -21.38 -17.04 7.11
C LYS A 328 -20.63 -15.76 6.70
N PRO A 329 -19.31 -15.67 6.95
CA PRO A 329 -18.52 -14.57 6.42
C PRO A 329 -18.46 -14.62 4.88
N ILE A 330 -18.40 -13.45 4.24
CA ILE A 330 -18.46 -13.34 2.79
C ILE A 330 -17.22 -12.59 2.28
N THR A 331 -16.67 -13.07 1.17
CA THR A 331 -15.72 -12.32 0.34
C THR A 331 -16.42 -11.84 -0.92
N ILE A 332 -16.27 -10.56 -1.23
CA ILE A 332 -16.66 -9.95 -2.50
C ILE A 332 -15.38 -9.70 -3.29
N HIS A 333 -15.27 -10.29 -4.45
CA HIS A 333 -14.07 -10.24 -5.28
C HIS A 333 -14.44 -10.19 -6.76
N SER A 334 -13.47 -9.90 -7.64
CA SER A 334 -13.70 -9.91 -9.07
C SER A 334 -13.90 -11.33 -9.61
N LYS A 335 -14.48 -11.43 -10.80
CA LYS A 335 -14.57 -12.70 -11.53
C LYS A 335 -13.21 -13.14 -12.06
N ASP A 336 -13.04 -14.43 -12.28
CA ASP A 336 -11.83 -15.04 -12.85
C ASP A 336 -11.64 -14.72 -14.34
N HIS A 337 -11.47 -13.45 -14.65
CA HIS A 337 -11.16 -12.97 -16.00
C HIS A 337 -10.32 -11.70 -15.96
N ARG A 338 -9.66 -11.40 -17.06
CA ARG A 338 -8.94 -10.13 -17.20
C ARG A 338 -9.92 -8.97 -17.21
N PRO A 339 -9.57 -7.81 -16.67
CA PRO A 339 -10.40 -6.61 -16.77
C PRO A 339 -10.70 -6.28 -18.21
N ALA A 340 -11.94 -5.89 -18.48
CA ALA A 340 -12.34 -5.49 -19.83
C ALA A 340 -11.76 -4.12 -20.18
N TYR A 341 -11.56 -3.90 -21.46
CA TYR A 341 -11.12 -2.62 -21.99
C TYR A 341 -12.30 -1.64 -22.07
N SER A 342 -12.07 -0.36 -21.69
CA SER A 342 -13.07 0.70 -21.87
C SER A 342 -14.26 0.66 -20.87
N LEU A 343 -15.39 1.24 -21.25
CA LEU A 343 -16.58 1.49 -20.40
C LEU A 343 -17.22 0.24 -19.79
N SER A 344 -16.91 -0.94 -20.27
CA SER A 344 -17.43 -2.20 -19.69
C SER A 344 -16.84 -2.53 -18.31
N LEU A 345 -15.85 -1.79 -17.85
CA LEU A 345 -15.24 -1.98 -16.51
C LEU A 345 -16.22 -1.75 -15.35
N ILE A 346 -17.28 -0.98 -15.56
CA ILE A 346 -18.33 -0.76 -14.57
C ILE A 346 -19.06 -2.08 -14.24
N HIS A 347 -19.12 -3.02 -15.19
CA HIS A 347 -19.80 -4.29 -15.02
C HIS A 347 -18.96 -5.39 -14.36
N ILE A 348 -17.66 -5.20 -14.21
CA ILE A 348 -16.75 -6.17 -13.60
C ILE A 348 -16.81 -6.12 -12.08
N SER A 349 -17.13 -4.97 -11.53
CA SER A 349 -17.21 -4.74 -10.09
C SER A 349 -18.64 -4.83 -9.53
N GLU A 350 -19.64 -5.06 -10.36
CA GLU A 350 -20.99 -5.36 -9.85
C GLU A 350 -21.02 -6.76 -9.25
N PRO A 351 -21.44 -6.90 -7.98
CA PRO A 351 -21.72 -8.20 -7.43
C PRO A 351 -22.82 -8.86 -8.30
N THR A 352 -22.57 -10.06 -8.75
CA THR A 352 -23.61 -10.85 -9.44
C THR A 352 -24.81 -10.91 -8.52
N ARG A 353 -25.96 -10.39 -8.98
CA ARG A 353 -27.22 -10.66 -8.32
C ARG A 353 -27.36 -12.17 -8.20
N PRO A 354 -27.65 -12.72 -6.99
CA PRO A 354 -28.01 -14.13 -6.89
C PRO A 354 -29.21 -14.35 -7.81
N GLY A 355 -29.09 -15.30 -8.74
CA GLY A 355 -30.20 -15.77 -9.56
C GLY A 355 -31.22 -16.53 -8.73
#